data_dd537d0231e1e8900e5fce2493d729ca
#
_entry.id   dd537d0231e1e8900e5fce2493d729ca
#
_cell.length_a   1.000
_cell.length_b   1.000
_cell.length_c   1.000
_cell.angle_alpha   90.00
_cell.angle_beta   90.00
_cell.angle_gamma   90.00
#
_symmetry.space_group_name_H-M   'P 1'
#
loop_
_entity.id
_entity.type
_entity.pdbx_description
1 polymer ?
#
loop_
_entity_poly.entity_id
_entity_poly.type
_entity_poly.pdbx_seq_one_letter_code
_entity_poly.pdbx_strand_id
1 'polypeptide(L)'
;ISDIICLFMSSVDKIKKLLSKLVFNSKLYHYLLNKKVFFTYIETLSLFMKKKIVIFISGTGSNAINIINYFSETENLTVTHVYSNNKNSPFFEHKLNSNIKVSYFQNNDLKTEVFDELKLIKPDLIVLAGFLKKIPLIYIDYFKKMIINIHPALLPSYGGKGMYGSIIHNKVIENNEKETGITIHHVSEQYDSGQIIFQRKISVGDNDTAKTIEEKVHKLEHEYYPKIIESILKK
;
A
#
# COMPACT_ATOMS: atom_id res chain seq x y z
N ILE A 1 -9.54 -18.65 -16.03
CA ILE A 1 -8.47 -19.61 -15.65
C ILE A 1 -7.77 -20.13 -16.91
N SER A 2 -8.52 -20.55 -17.97
CA SER A 2 -7.92 -21.04 -19.23
C SER A 2 -7.05 -20.01 -19.93
N ASP A 3 -7.47 -18.74 -19.96
CA ASP A 3 -6.74 -17.65 -20.63
C ASP A 3 -5.47 -17.23 -19.88
N ILE A 4 -5.49 -17.30 -18.55
CA ILE A 4 -4.31 -17.04 -17.71
C ILE A 4 -3.29 -18.18 -17.86
N ILE A 5 -3.74 -19.43 -17.91
CA ILE A 5 -2.88 -20.60 -18.18
C ILE A 5 -2.28 -20.51 -19.59
N CYS A 6 -3.05 -20.08 -20.58
CA CYS A 6 -2.58 -19.91 -21.94
C CYS A 6 -1.55 -18.78 -22.08
N LEU A 7 -1.74 -17.63 -21.41
CA LEU A 7 -0.77 -16.54 -21.31
C LEU A 7 0.51 -16.96 -20.55
N PHE A 8 0.35 -17.74 -19.48
CA PHE A 8 1.46 -18.28 -18.70
C PHE A 8 2.28 -19.27 -19.52
N MET A 9 1.62 -20.21 -20.22
CA MET A 9 2.27 -21.19 -21.13
C MET A 9 2.98 -20.47 -22.28
N SER A 10 2.37 -19.44 -22.89
CA SER A 10 2.98 -18.62 -23.93
C SER A 10 4.25 -17.87 -23.43
N SER A 11 4.23 -17.41 -22.19
CA SER A 11 5.39 -16.75 -21.58
C SER A 11 6.52 -17.74 -21.27
N VAL A 12 6.17 -18.92 -20.75
CA VAL A 12 7.12 -20.01 -20.48
C VAL A 12 7.77 -20.50 -21.79
N ASP A 13 7.01 -20.61 -22.88
CA ASP A 13 7.53 -21.04 -24.18
C ASP A 13 8.41 -19.96 -24.82
N LYS A 14 8.08 -18.66 -24.68
CA LYS A 14 8.96 -17.55 -25.08
C LYS A 14 10.27 -17.57 -24.33
N ILE A 15 10.25 -17.87 -23.04
CA ILE A 15 11.42 -17.95 -22.18
C ILE A 15 12.25 -19.18 -22.52
N LYS A 16 11.63 -20.36 -22.75
CA LYS A 16 12.31 -21.56 -23.25
C LYS A 16 13.03 -21.30 -24.58
N LYS A 17 12.35 -20.58 -25.49
CA LYS A 17 12.90 -20.17 -26.79
C LYS A 17 14.03 -19.15 -26.66
N LEU A 18 14.01 -18.27 -25.67
CA LEU A 18 15.10 -17.33 -25.36
C LEU A 18 16.30 -18.06 -24.75
N LEU A 19 16.06 -18.96 -23.80
CA LEU A 19 17.09 -19.79 -23.17
C LEU A 19 17.72 -20.75 -24.17
N SER A 20 16.96 -21.34 -25.09
CA SER A 20 17.50 -22.19 -26.13
C SER A 20 18.38 -21.45 -27.15
N LYS A 21 18.12 -20.13 -27.32
CA LYS A 21 19.01 -19.26 -28.15
C LYS A 21 20.27 -18.80 -27.41
N LEU A 22 20.22 -18.69 -26.07
CA LEU A 22 21.35 -18.26 -25.24
C LEU A 22 22.28 -19.40 -24.82
N VAL A 23 21.81 -20.66 -24.89
CA VAL A 23 22.54 -21.83 -24.38
C VAL A 23 22.84 -22.78 -25.54
N PHE A 24 23.97 -22.55 -26.21
CA PHE A 24 24.51 -23.42 -27.24
C PHE A 24 25.10 -24.76 -26.72
N ASN A 25 24.96 -25.06 -25.40
CA ASN A 25 25.57 -26.22 -24.78
C ASN A 25 24.53 -27.07 -24.01
N SER A 26 24.29 -28.29 -24.47
CA SER A 26 23.32 -29.24 -23.92
C SER A 26 23.56 -29.55 -22.42
N LYS A 27 24.81 -29.53 -21.95
CA LYS A 27 25.12 -29.72 -20.52
C LYS A 27 24.67 -28.56 -19.61
N LEU A 28 24.74 -27.32 -20.09
CA LEU A 28 24.29 -26.16 -19.34
C LEU A 28 22.78 -26.10 -19.32
N TYR A 29 22.10 -26.54 -20.37
CA TYR A 29 20.63 -26.67 -20.38
C TYR A 29 20.14 -27.69 -19.34
N HIS A 30 20.79 -28.85 -19.22
CA HIS A 30 20.47 -29.84 -18.17
C HIS A 30 20.85 -29.37 -16.76
N TYR A 31 21.90 -28.57 -16.60
CA TYR A 31 22.28 -27.97 -15.32
C TYR A 31 21.25 -26.90 -14.86
N LEU A 32 20.76 -26.09 -15.78
CA LEU A 32 19.70 -25.09 -15.49
C LEU A 32 18.33 -25.73 -15.21
N LEU A 33 18.09 -26.94 -15.71
CA LEU A 33 16.93 -27.76 -15.38
C LEU A 33 17.03 -28.43 -14.00
N ASN A 34 18.18 -28.33 -13.33
CA ASN A 34 18.31 -28.80 -11.97
C ASN A 34 17.28 -28.06 -11.09
N LYS A 35 16.40 -28.84 -10.41
CA LYS A 35 15.21 -28.35 -9.70
C LYS A 35 15.43 -27.06 -8.92
N LYS A 36 16.58 -26.90 -8.28
CA LYS A 36 16.89 -25.75 -7.42
C LYS A 36 17.02 -24.43 -8.20
N VAL A 37 17.71 -24.43 -9.33
CA VAL A 37 17.90 -23.22 -10.19
C VAL A 37 16.61 -22.85 -10.89
N PHE A 38 15.83 -23.85 -11.33
CA PHE A 38 14.52 -23.64 -11.94
C PHE A 38 13.53 -23.05 -10.92
N PHE A 39 13.48 -23.59 -9.68
CA PHE A 39 12.64 -23.03 -8.60
C PHE A 39 13.03 -21.59 -8.26
N THR A 40 14.32 -21.30 -8.07
CA THR A 40 14.78 -19.93 -7.80
C THR A 40 14.43 -18.98 -8.94
N TYR A 41 14.52 -19.44 -10.19
CA TYR A 41 14.13 -18.64 -11.36
C TYR A 41 12.61 -18.38 -11.40
N ILE A 42 11.79 -19.38 -11.13
CA ILE A 42 10.31 -19.24 -11.05
C ILE A 42 9.92 -18.34 -9.89
N GLU A 43 10.54 -18.46 -8.73
CA GLU A 43 10.33 -17.56 -7.59
C GLU A 43 10.71 -16.11 -7.93
N THR A 44 11.84 -15.92 -8.62
CA THR A 44 12.29 -14.59 -9.09
C THR A 44 11.30 -14.02 -10.11
N LEU A 45 10.81 -14.83 -11.03
CA LEU A 45 9.83 -14.44 -12.05
C LEU A 45 8.47 -14.13 -11.40
N SER A 46 8.05 -14.92 -10.43
CA SER A 46 6.82 -14.71 -9.64
C SER A 46 6.89 -13.39 -8.85
N LEU A 47 8.03 -13.09 -8.23
CA LEU A 47 8.28 -11.80 -7.56
C LEU A 47 8.26 -10.62 -8.55
N PHE A 48 8.74 -10.83 -9.78
CA PHE A 48 8.71 -9.81 -10.83
C PHE A 48 7.30 -9.54 -11.37
N MET A 49 6.41 -10.53 -11.27
CA MET A 49 5.01 -10.45 -11.71
C MET A 49 4.05 -9.92 -10.64
N LYS A 50 4.48 -9.82 -9.36
CA LYS A 50 3.63 -9.30 -8.28
C LYS A 50 3.39 -7.80 -8.46
N LYS A 51 2.13 -7.38 -8.30
CA LYS A 51 1.81 -5.96 -8.20
C LYS A 51 2.41 -5.37 -6.93
N LYS A 52 3.06 -4.23 -7.07
CA LYS A 52 3.89 -3.60 -6.04
C LYS A 52 3.11 -2.53 -5.30
N ILE A 53 3.07 -2.65 -4.00
CA ILE A 53 2.49 -1.66 -3.08
C ILE A 53 3.63 -0.93 -2.39
N VAL A 54 3.55 0.40 -2.38
CA VAL A 54 4.43 1.27 -1.57
C VAL A 54 3.58 1.98 -0.55
N ILE A 55 4.03 2.00 0.71
CA ILE A 55 3.28 2.60 1.83
C ILE A 55 4.02 3.82 2.37
N PHE A 56 3.30 4.89 2.67
CA PHE A 56 3.79 6.07 3.38
C PHE A 56 3.13 6.19 4.75
N ILE A 57 3.95 6.45 5.77
CA ILE A 57 3.53 6.62 7.16
C ILE A 57 4.15 7.86 7.80
N SER A 58 3.53 8.38 8.87
CA SER A 58 4.14 9.42 9.75
C SER A 58 4.12 9.03 11.23
N GLY A 59 3.20 8.15 11.63
CA GLY A 59 2.98 7.70 13.00
C GLY A 59 3.57 6.33 13.32
N THR A 60 2.85 5.55 14.11
CA THR A 60 3.23 4.20 14.56
C THR A 60 3.27 3.16 13.45
N GLY A 61 2.55 3.40 12.34
CA GLY A 61 2.48 2.48 11.22
C GLY A 61 1.59 1.26 11.43
N SER A 62 0.64 1.30 12.38
CA SER A 62 -0.27 0.17 12.66
C SER A 62 -1.03 -0.31 11.42
N ASN A 63 -1.56 0.60 10.62
CA ASN A 63 -2.17 0.28 9.34
C ASN A 63 -1.17 -0.33 8.34
N ALA A 64 0.08 0.16 8.31
CA ALA A 64 1.11 -0.41 7.43
C ALA A 64 1.44 -1.85 7.83
N ILE A 65 1.59 -2.13 9.12
CA ILE A 65 1.82 -3.50 9.63
C ILE A 65 0.66 -4.42 9.25
N ASN A 66 -0.57 -3.94 9.45
CA ASN A 66 -1.77 -4.72 9.10
C ASN A 66 -1.84 -5.03 7.60
N ILE A 67 -1.53 -4.06 6.74
CA ILE A 67 -1.47 -4.25 5.28
C ILE A 67 -0.35 -5.24 4.90
N ILE A 68 0.83 -5.11 5.50
CA ILE A 68 1.96 -6.03 5.25
C ILE A 68 1.58 -7.47 5.63
N ASN A 69 0.98 -7.66 6.81
CA ASN A 69 0.55 -8.97 7.27
C ASN A 69 -0.53 -9.57 6.37
N TYR A 70 -1.50 -8.75 5.94
CA TYR A 70 -2.57 -9.20 5.04
C TYR A 70 -2.02 -9.70 3.69
N PHE A 71 -1.00 -9.03 3.14
CA PHE A 71 -0.42 -9.38 1.85
C PHE A 71 0.78 -10.34 1.94
N SER A 72 1.21 -10.75 3.13
CA SER A 72 2.38 -11.63 3.32
C SER A 72 2.22 -12.98 2.63
N GLU A 73 1.00 -13.50 2.58
CA GLU A 73 0.68 -14.82 2.00
C GLU A 73 0.04 -14.73 0.62
N THR A 74 -0.05 -13.53 0.03
CA THR A 74 -0.64 -13.38 -1.30
C THR A 74 0.37 -13.66 -2.42
N GLU A 75 -0.07 -14.39 -3.44
CA GLU A 75 0.81 -14.78 -4.55
C GLU A 75 1.08 -13.61 -5.51
N ASN A 76 0.10 -12.71 -5.71
CA ASN A 76 0.11 -11.71 -6.78
C ASN A 76 0.30 -10.26 -6.33
N LEU A 77 0.38 -10.01 -5.02
CA LEU A 77 0.53 -8.67 -4.44
C LEU A 77 1.69 -8.67 -3.44
N THR A 78 2.44 -7.60 -3.38
CA THR A 78 3.53 -7.47 -2.42
C THR A 78 3.74 -6.02 -1.98
N VAL A 79 3.95 -5.83 -0.69
CA VAL A 79 4.49 -4.56 -0.18
C VAL A 79 6.00 -4.59 -0.37
N THR A 80 6.53 -3.66 -1.14
CA THR A 80 7.97 -3.61 -1.45
C THR A 80 8.71 -2.56 -0.63
N HIS A 81 8.04 -1.43 -0.32
CA HIS A 81 8.67 -0.32 0.38
C HIS A 81 7.72 0.31 1.39
N VAL A 82 8.28 0.74 2.51
CA VAL A 82 7.61 1.62 3.48
C VAL A 82 8.48 2.85 3.70
N TYR A 83 7.92 4.02 3.48
CA TYR A 83 8.56 5.31 3.70
C TYR A 83 7.97 6.00 4.92
N SER A 84 8.84 6.48 5.82
CA SER A 84 8.44 7.32 6.96
C SER A 84 9.17 8.65 6.95
N ASN A 85 8.43 9.75 7.17
CA ASN A 85 9.02 11.05 7.41
C ASN A 85 9.29 11.33 8.91
N ASN A 86 9.08 10.35 9.76
CA ASN A 86 9.38 10.38 11.19
C ASN A 86 10.49 9.38 11.52
N LYS A 87 11.70 9.86 11.76
CA LYS A 87 12.85 9.01 12.09
C LYS A 87 12.69 8.22 13.40
N ASN A 88 11.82 8.70 14.30
CA ASN A 88 11.54 8.08 15.60
C ASN A 88 10.26 7.23 15.56
N SER A 89 9.76 6.88 14.37
CA SER A 89 8.59 6.02 14.27
C SER A 89 8.88 4.65 14.88
N PRO A 90 8.04 4.15 15.80
CA PRO A 90 8.16 2.80 16.34
C PRO A 90 8.12 1.71 15.26
N PHE A 91 7.62 2.06 14.07
CA PHE A 91 7.59 1.16 12.92
C PHE A 91 8.97 0.58 12.58
N PHE A 92 10.07 1.33 12.77
CA PHE A 92 11.43 0.87 12.47
C PHE A 92 11.91 -0.27 13.38
N GLU A 93 11.27 -0.47 14.53
CA GLU A 93 11.60 -1.54 15.48
C GLU A 93 10.92 -2.88 15.13
N HIS A 94 9.93 -2.85 14.21
CA HIS A 94 9.22 -4.05 13.80
C HIS A 94 10.09 -4.96 12.93
N LYS A 95 10.12 -6.25 13.29
CA LYS A 95 10.76 -7.29 12.45
C LYS A 95 9.85 -7.59 11.26
N LEU A 96 10.15 -6.99 10.13
CA LEU A 96 9.48 -7.24 8.86
C LEU A 96 10.21 -8.32 8.06
N ASN A 97 9.52 -8.86 7.05
CA ASN A 97 10.15 -9.71 6.05
C ASN A 97 11.31 -8.94 5.37
N SER A 98 12.45 -9.59 5.20
CA SER A 98 13.68 -9.00 4.61
C SER A 98 13.49 -8.41 3.21
N ASN A 99 12.42 -8.76 2.51
CA ASN A 99 12.12 -8.26 1.17
C ASN A 99 11.46 -6.88 1.15
N ILE A 100 11.10 -6.32 2.32
CA ILE A 100 10.47 -5.00 2.41
C ILE A 100 11.55 -3.97 2.79
N LYS A 101 11.78 -3.02 1.90
CA LYS A 101 12.68 -1.90 2.20
C LYS A 101 11.96 -0.87 3.05
N VAL A 102 12.53 -0.52 4.20
CA VAL A 102 12.01 0.54 5.08
C VAL A 102 12.99 1.71 5.07
N SER A 103 12.49 2.91 4.77
CA SER A 103 13.32 4.09 4.62
C SER A 103 12.74 5.29 5.36
N TYR A 104 13.60 6.01 6.10
CA TYR A 104 13.32 7.36 6.56
C TYR A 104 13.68 8.36 5.46
N PHE A 105 12.89 9.41 5.31
CA PHE A 105 13.20 10.54 4.44
C PHE A 105 12.88 11.88 5.11
N GLN A 106 13.59 12.93 4.74
CA GLN A 106 13.27 14.29 5.14
C GLN A 106 12.20 14.89 4.22
N ASN A 107 11.46 15.86 4.71
CA ASN A 107 10.34 16.43 3.93
C ASN A 107 10.75 16.98 2.55
N ASN A 108 11.99 17.48 2.41
CA ASN A 108 12.49 18.00 1.14
C ASN A 108 12.75 16.88 0.13
N ASP A 109 13.15 15.69 0.59
CA ASP A 109 13.48 14.52 -0.23
C ASP A 109 12.22 13.98 -0.93
N LEU A 110 11.04 14.29 -0.39
CA LEU A 110 9.77 13.88 -0.99
C LEU A 110 9.60 14.36 -2.44
N LYS A 111 10.19 15.51 -2.79
CA LYS A 111 10.11 16.06 -4.16
C LYS A 111 11.25 15.64 -5.08
N THR A 112 12.26 14.99 -4.56
CA THR A 112 13.50 14.64 -5.25
C THR A 112 13.78 13.15 -5.16
N GLU A 113 14.57 12.71 -4.18
CA GLU A 113 15.06 11.34 -4.05
C GLU A 113 13.95 10.29 -3.97
N VAL A 114 12.93 10.54 -3.13
CA VAL A 114 11.81 9.60 -2.97
C VAL A 114 10.98 9.52 -4.26
N PHE A 115 10.75 10.65 -4.93
CA PHE A 115 10.03 10.66 -6.20
C PHE A 115 10.79 9.90 -7.29
N ASP A 116 12.11 10.12 -7.41
CA ASP A 116 12.94 9.43 -8.38
C ASP A 116 13.03 7.93 -8.11
N GLU A 117 13.14 7.54 -6.84
CA GLU A 117 13.11 6.14 -6.44
C GLU A 117 11.76 5.48 -6.80
N LEU A 118 10.63 6.14 -6.56
CA LEU A 118 9.31 5.62 -6.93
C LEU A 118 9.15 5.41 -8.45
N LYS A 119 9.75 6.28 -9.27
CA LYS A 119 9.76 6.08 -10.73
C LYS A 119 10.50 4.80 -11.14
N LEU A 120 11.56 4.45 -10.41
CA LEU A 120 12.31 3.21 -10.64
C LEU A 120 11.58 1.98 -10.11
N ILE A 121 10.94 2.08 -8.93
CA ILE A 121 10.13 1.01 -8.34
C ILE A 121 8.94 0.67 -9.23
N LYS A 122 8.32 1.69 -9.84
CA LYS A 122 7.07 1.58 -10.61
C LYS A 122 5.99 0.88 -9.79
N PRO A 123 5.54 1.47 -8.67
CA PRO A 123 4.49 0.87 -7.86
C PRO A 123 3.17 0.81 -8.64
N ASP A 124 2.39 -0.24 -8.43
CA ASP A 124 1.02 -0.34 -8.92
C ASP A 124 0.05 0.44 -8.03
N LEU A 125 0.42 0.65 -6.75
CA LEU A 125 -0.35 1.48 -5.83
C LEU A 125 0.56 2.10 -4.77
N ILE A 126 0.31 3.38 -4.50
CA ILE A 126 0.89 4.12 -3.37
C ILE A 126 -0.21 4.29 -2.32
N VAL A 127 0.06 3.84 -1.10
CA VAL A 127 -0.89 3.80 0.01
C VAL A 127 -0.44 4.76 1.11
N LEU A 128 -1.26 5.74 1.44
CA LEU A 128 -1.04 6.62 2.57
C LEU A 128 -1.71 6.02 3.81
N ALA A 129 -0.93 5.55 4.76
CA ALA A 129 -1.39 4.87 5.97
C ALA A 129 -1.03 5.70 7.21
N GLY A 130 -1.79 6.76 7.47
CA GLY A 130 -1.48 7.74 8.51
C GLY A 130 -0.30 8.64 8.12
N PHE A 131 -0.21 9.01 6.86
CA PHE A 131 0.79 9.94 6.34
C PHE A 131 0.24 11.37 6.40
N LEU A 132 0.91 12.24 7.19
CA LEU A 132 0.38 13.56 7.54
C LEU A 132 0.88 14.71 6.64
N LYS A 133 1.79 14.44 5.71
CA LYS A 133 2.30 15.48 4.81
C LYS A 133 1.50 15.52 3.52
N LYS A 134 1.37 16.74 2.98
CA LYS A 134 0.75 16.93 1.67
C LYS A 134 1.59 16.25 0.59
N ILE A 135 0.95 15.44 -0.24
CA ILE A 135 1.58 14.84 -1.40
C ILE A 135 1.84 15.96 -2.42
N PRO A 136 3.07 16.10 -2.95
CA PRO A 136 3.38 17.10 -3.97
C PRO A 136 2.61 16.86 -5.26
N LEU A 137 2.26 17.94 -5.98
CA LEU A 137 1.50 17.86 -7.23
C LEU A 137 2.16 16.95 -8.26
N ILE A 138 3.49 16.95 -8.34
CA ILE A 138 4.25 16.07 -9.24
C ILE A 138 3.92 14.57 -9.08
N TYR A 139 3.57 14.13 -7.86
CA TYR A 139 3.12 12.74 -7.61
C TYR A 139 1.74 12.49 -8.20
N ILE A 140 0.82 13.45 -8.00
CA ILE A 140 -0.56 13.35 -8.46
C ILE A 140 -0.59 13.29 -9.97
N ASP A 141 0.22 14.12 -10.62
CA ASP A 141 0.33 14.18 -12.08
C ASP A 141 0.96 12.91 -12.68
N TYR A 142 2.00 12.39 -12.02
CA TYR A 142 2.74 11.22 -12.52
C TYR A 142 2.02 9.91 -12.23
N PHE A 143 1.60 9.71 -10.97
CA PHE A 143 0.97 8.46 -10.51
C PHE A 143 -0.56 8.47 -10.65
N LYS A 144 -1.16 9.62 -10.98
CA LYS A 144 -2.61 9.80 -11.21
C LYS A 144 -3.45 9.15 -10.10
N LYS A 145 -4.38 8.24 -10.47
CA LYS A 145 -5.26 7.55 -9.53
C LYS A 145 -4.59 6.41 -8.73
N MET A 146 -3.28 6.23 -8.85
CA MET A 146 -2.54 5.20 -8.11
C MET A 146 -2.13 5.60 -6.69
N ILE A 147 -2.62 6.73 -6.18
CA ILE A 147 -2.38 7.15 -4.79
C ILE A 147 -3.70 7.17 -4.05
N ILE A 148 -3.78 6.41 -2.94
CA ILE A 148 -4.97 6.37 -2.09
C ILE A 148 -4.61 6.71 -0.64
N ASN A 149 -5.58 7.25 0.08
CA ASN A 149 -5.48 7.57 1.50
C ASN A 149 -6.65 6.96 2.27
N ILE A 150 -6.43 6.64 3.55
CA ILE A 150 -7.49 6.38 4.50
C ILE A 150 -7.61 7.53 5.49
N HIS A 151 -8.84 8.03 5.67
CA HIS A 151 -9.15 9.12 6.56
C HIS A 151 -10.13 8.65 7.65
N PRO A 152 -9.88 8.91 8.95
CA PRO A 152 -10.66 8.35 10.05
C PRO A 152 -11.93 9.13 10.34
N ALA A 153 -12.64 9.59 9.30
CA ALA A 153 -13.94 10.21 9.35
C ALA A 153 -14.76 9.97 8.08
N LEU A 154 -16.02 10.38 8.09
CA LEU A 154 -16.91 10.36 6.93
C LEU A 154 -16.72 11.65 6.12
N LEU A 155 -15.85 11.66 5.14
CA LEU A 155 -15.65 12.82 4.27
C LEU A 155 -16.94 13.18 3.53
N PRO A 156 -17.18 14.48 3.27
CA PRO A 156 -16.28 15.63 3.45
C PRO A 156 -16.15 16.17 4.88
N SER A 157 -16.97 15.69 5.82
CA SER A 157 -16.91 16.12 7.22
C SER A 157 -15.58 15.76 7.86
N TYR A 158 -15.04 16.65 8.69
CA TYR A 158 -13.78 16.44 9.41
C TYR A 158 -12.57 16.15 8.50
N GLY A 159 -12.60 16.60 7.23
CA GLY A 159 -11.48 16.55 6.30
C GLY A 159 -10.68 17.85 6.28
N GLY A 160 -9.53 17.82 5.60
CA GLY A 160 -8.71 18.99 5.33
C GLY A 160 -7.52 19.18 6.26
N LYS A 161 -6.78 20.28 6.04
CA LYS A 161 -5.53 20.56 6.75
C LYS A 161 -5.73 20.60 8.27
N GLY A 162 -4.95 19.82 9.00
CA GLY A 162 -4.98 19.77 10.47
C GLY A 162 -5.99 18.78 11.04
N MET A 163 -6.75 18.10 10.21
CA MET A 163 -7.73 17.08 10.62
C MET A 163 -7.11 15.69 10.55
N TYR A 164 -6.62 15.18 11.68
CA TYR A 164 -6.00 13.85 11.79
C TYR A 164 -6.06 13.31 13.22
N GLY A 165 -6.04 12.00 13.35
CA GLY A 165 -5.93 11.27 14.61
C GLY A 165 -6.96 11.71 15.65
N SER A 166 -6.55 11.88 16.90
CA SER A 166 -7.41 12.23 18.04
C SER A 166 -8.14 13.56 17.88
N ILE A 167 -7.62 14.50 17.06
CA ILE A 167 -8.30 15.78 16.79
C ILE A 167 -9.67 15.54 16.17
N ILE A 168 -9.77 14.59 15.25
CA ILE A 168 -11.03 14.24 14.59
C ILE A 168 -12.00 13.65 15.61
N HIS A 169 -11.54 12.67 16.39
CA HIS A 169 -12.40 11.96 17.35
C HIS A 169 -12.89 12.87 18.47
N ASN A 170 -12.06 13.82 18.93
CA ASN A 170 -12.48 14.85 19.87
C ASN A 170 -13.60 15.71 19.27
N LYS A 171 -13.43 16.18 18.02
CA LYS A 171 -14.46 17.01 17.37
C LYS A 171 -15.76 16.26 17.10
N VAL A 172 -15.71 14.95 16.79
CA VAL A 172 -16.89 14.10 16.66
C VAL A 172 -17.70 14.08 17.96
N ILE A 173 -17.02 13.94 19.11
CA ILE A 173 -17.66 13.98 20.44
C ILE A 173 -18.17 15.38 20.77
N GLU A 174 -17.33 16.43 20.62
CA GLU A 174 -17.68 17.83 20.89
C GLU A 174 -18.92 18.29 20.12
N ASN A 175 -19.06 17.83 18.86
CA ASN A 175 -20.18 18.16 18.00
C ASN A 175 -21.42 17.27 18.23
N ASN A 176 -21.36 16.33 19.18
CA ASN A 176 -22.44 15.37 19.46
C ASN A 176 -22.90 14.62 18.21
N GLU A 177 -21.95 14.24 17.31
CA GLU A 177 -22.25 13.47 16.13
C GLU A 177 -22.85 12.11 16.50
N LYS A 178 -23.79 11.64 15.71
CA LYS A 178 -24.43 10.33 15.92
C LYS A 178 -23.77 9.21 15.13
N GLU A 179 -22.95 9.57 14.14
CA GLU A 179 -22.21 8.63 13.29
C GLU A 179 -20.81 9.18 13.03
N THR A 180 -19.85 8.28 12.89
CA THR A 180 -18.51 8.54 12.35
C THR A 180 -18.06 7.34 11.53
N GLY A 181 -16.81 7.26 11.11
CA GLY A 181 -16.34 6.11 10.36
C GLY A 181 -15.01 6.35 9.67
N ILE A 182 -14.82 5.68 8.54
CA ILE A 182 -13.65 5.79 7.70
C ILE A 182 -14.03 6.17 6.28
N THR A 183 -13.11 6.85 5.60
CA THR A 183 -13.18 7.11 4.16
C THR A 183 -11.86 6.70 3.51
N ILE A 184 -11.93 5.85 2.48
CA ILE A 184 -10.82 5.56 1.58
C ILE A 184 -11.08 6.32 0.30
N HIS A 185 -10.09 7.12 -0.15
CA HIS A 185 -10.26 8.00 -1.31
C HIS A 185 -8.97 8.10 -2.12
N HIS A 186 -9.10 8.48 -3.38
CA HIS A 186 -7.94 8.88 -4.19
C HIS A 186 -7.36 10.19 -3.66
N VAL A 187 -6.04 10.30 -3.69
CA VAL A 187 -5.38 11.54 -3.31
C VAL A 187 -5.51 12.58 -4.43
N SER A 188 -5.83 13.80 -4.05
CA SER A 188 -5.93 14.95 -4.94
C SER A 188 -5.02 16.08 -4.47
N GLU A 189 -5.00 17.20 -5.20
CA GLU A 189 -4.19 18.36 -4.85
C GLU A 189 -4.57 18.95 -3.48
N GLN A 190 -5.84 18.90 -3.12
CA GLN A 190 -6.31 19.39 -1.82
C GLN A 190 -6.41 18.22 -0.83
N TYR A 191 -6.16 18.50 0.47
CA TYR A 191 -6.31 17.49 1.50
C TYR A 191 -7.73 16.93 1.50
N ASP A 192 -7.85 15.61 1.57
CA ASP A 192 -9.07 14.82 1.80
C ASP A 192 -10.24 15.13 0.85
N SER A 193 -9.95 15.71 -0.35
CA SER A 193 -10.97 16.14 -1.32
C SER A 193 -11.02 15.28 -2.59
N GLY A 194 -10.22 14.21 -2.66
CA GLY A 194 -10.22 13.32 -3.82
C GLY A 194 -11.44 12.41 -3.88
N GLN A 195 -11.64 11.78 -5.04
CA GLN A 195 -12.77 10.88 -5.27
C GLN A 195 -12.82 9.76 -4.22
N ILE A 196 -13.97 9.63 -3.56
CA ILE A 196 -14.22 8.58 -2.57
C ILE A 196 -14.30 7.22 -3.28
N ILE A 197 -13.59 6.24 -2.74
CA ILE A 197 -13.58 4.85 -3.19
C ILE A 197 -14.50 4.01 -2.32
N PHE A 198 -14.41 4.22 -0.98
CA PHE A 198 -15.17 3.45 0.00
C PHE A 198 -15.37 4.27 1.27
N GLN A 199 -16.53 4.09 1.89
CA GLN A 199 -16.82 4.60 3.24
C GLN A 199 -17.48 3.51 4.08
N ARG A 200 -17.16 3.49 5.37
CA ARG A 200 -17.84 2.65 6.35
C ARG A 200 -18.13 3.49 7.58
N LYS A 201 -19.38 3.48 8.02
CA LYS A 201 -19.84 4.22 9.19
C LYS A 201 -20.10 3.32 10.38
N ILE A 202 -19.97 3.91 11.55
CA ILE A 202 -20.34 3.36 12.87
C ILE A 202 -21.15 4.39 13.63
N SER A 203 -22.01 3.92 14.54
CA SER A 203 -22.75 4.76 15.46
C SER A 203 -21.86 5.25 16.59
N VAL A 204 -22.09 6.49 17.01
CA VAL A 204 -21.53 7.11 18.21
C VAL A 204 -22.61 7.04 19.32
N GLY A 205 -22.32 6.31 20.38
CA GLY A 205 -23.22 6.17 21.53
C GLY A 205 -22.99 7.26 22.57
N ASP A 206 -23.97 7.45 23.43
CA ASP A 206 -23.93 8.50 24.47
C ASP A 206 -22.78 8.33 25.49
N ASN A 207 -22.27 7.12 25.66
CA ASN A 207 -21.10 6.80 26.52
C ASN A 207 -19.77 6.75 25.78
N ASP A 208 -19.73 7.06 24.48
CA ASP A 208 -18.50 7.07 23.75
C ASP A 208 -17.63 8.27 24.13
N THR A 209 -16.34 8.02 24.19
CA THR A 209 -15.29 9.03 24.35
C THR A 209 -14.49 9.10 23.05
N ALA A 210 -13.67 10.13 22.86
CA ALA A 210 -12.77 10.22 21.73
C ALA A 210 -11.87 8.96 21.59
N LYS A 211 -11.44 8.40 22.72
CA LYS A 211 -10.62 7.17 22.75
C LYS A 211 -11.41 5.93 22.29
N THR A 212 -12.65 5.75 22.74
CA THR A 212 -13.46 4.60 22.29
C THR A 212 -13.84 4.71 20.82
N ILE A 213 -14.06 5.94 20.33
CA ILE A 213 -14.27 6.19 18.90
C ILE A 213 -13.01 5.86 18.09
N GLU A 214 -11.82 6.31 18.54
CA GLU A 214 -10.54 5.98 17.90
C GLU A 214 -10.36 4.46 17.79
N GLU A 215 -10.61 3.72 18.85
CA GLU A 215 -10.51 2.24 18.86
C GLU A 215 -11.49 1.59 17.88
N LYS A 216 -12.73 2.08 17.81
CA LYS A 216 -13.75 1.58 16.86
C LYS A 216 -13.36 1.89 15.42
N VAL A 217 -12.92 3.10 15.13
CA VAL A 217 -12.49 3.54 13.79
C VAL A 217 -11.26 2.77 13.36
N HIS A 218 -10.27 2.58 14.25
CA HIS A 218 -9.07 1.82 13.96
C HIS A 218 -9.36 0.35 13.58
N LYS A 219 -10.35 -0.28 14.24
CA LYS A 219 -10.83 -1.62 13.84
C LYS A 219 -11.37 -1.64 12.41
N LEU A 220 -12.14 -0.60 12.02
CA LEU A 220 -12.63 -0.48 10.64
C LEU A 220 -11.47 -0.28 9.65
N GLU A 221 -10.50 0.57 9.98
CA GLU A 221 -9.32 0.75 9.14
C GLU A 221 -8.61 -0.58 8.88
N HIS A 222 -8.33 -1.33 9.94
CA HIS A 222 -7.66 -2.63 9.85
C HIS A 222 -8.47 -3.67 9.06
N GLU A 223 -9.81 -3.65 9.21
CA GLU A 223 -10.67 -4.58 8.48
C GLU A 223 -10.79 -4.25 6.99
N TYR A 224 -10.97 -2.97 6.65
CA TYR A 224 -11.37 -2.60 5.29
C TYR A 224 -10.20 -2.16 4.41
N TYR A 225 -9.17 -1.51 4.96
CA TYR A 225 -8.13 -0.94 4.11
C TYR A 225 -7.41 -1.99 3.27
N PRO A 226 -6.93 -3.12 3.81
CA PRO A 226 -6.30 -4.15 2.99
C PRO A 226 -7.23 -4.74 1.93
N LYS A 227 -8.51 -4.97 2.26
CA LYS A 227 -9.52 -5.50 1.34
C LYS A 227 -9.78 -4.56 0.17
N ILE A 228 -9.84 -3.25 0.43
CA ILE A 228 -10.04 -2.24 -0.63
C ILE A 228 -8.81 -2.11 -1.50
N ILE A 229 -7.59 -2.12 -0.92
CA ILE A 229 -6.33 -2.18 -1.68
C ILE A 229 -6.33 -3.38 -2.63
N GLU A 230 -6.69 -4.56 -2.13
CA GLU A 230 -6.77 -5.78 -2.92
C GLU A 230 -7.79 -5.64 -4.07
N SER A 231 -8.98 -5.10 -3.77
CA SER A 231 -10.03 -4.85 -4.76
C SER A 231 -9.60 -3.89 -5.87
N ILE A 232 -8.83 -2.84 -5.54
CA ILE A 232 -8.28 -1.90 -6.52
C ILE A 232 -7.27 -2.61 -7.43
N LEU A 233 -6.41 -3.44 -6.85
CA LEU A 233 -5.33 -4.08 -7.58
C LEU A 233 -5.78 -5.33 -8.37
N LYS A 234 -6.92 -5.94 -8.08
CA LYS A 234 -7.46 -7.08 -8.83
C LYS A 234 -8.24 -6.68 -10.09
N LYS A 235 -8.57 -5.39 -10.23
CA LYS A 235 -9.18 -4.85 -11.46
C LYS A 235 -8.12 -4.65 -12.54
#